data_6cbae8278fe134844914a8953a72e04f
#
_entry.id   6cbae8278fe134844914a8953a72e04f
#
_cell.length_a   1.000
_cell.length_b   1.000
_cell.length_c   1.000
_cell.angle_alpha   90.00
_cell.angle_beta   90.00
_cell.angle_gamma   90.00
#
_symmetry.space_group_name_H-M   'P 1'
#
loop_
_entity.id
_entity.type
_entity.pdbx_description
1 polymer ?
#
loop_
_entity_poly.entity_id
_entity_poly.type
_entity_poly.pdbx_seq_one_letter_code
_entity_poly.pdbx_strand_id
1 'polypeptide(L)'
;MKMDRQAQFRAREVLIFQIAEQLLLENGEAGMTLDALAAELDLAKGTLYKHFQSKDELYMLLIIRNERMLLEMIQDTEKAFPEHLAFFMLHHLHHPERTALFHQIEERLSTTGQGIQLLFSELYKVRRQRLRIIIRMTESYLLGINSTMTTRDYLASIWSLTYGAAVILNSSFYQRYLGSRDTLRVAYIEQALALPKLLEPVLP
;
A
#
# COMPACT_ATOMS: atom_id res chain seq x y z
N MET A 1 14.96 -34.58 0.45
CA MET A 1 13.62 -34.34 -0.12
C MET A 1 13.78 -33.27 -1.20
N LYS A 2 13.64 -33.59 -2.50
CA LYS A 2 13.74 -32.60 -3.58
C LYS A 2 12.49 -31.73 -3.54
N MET A 3 12.63 -30.42 -3.24
CA MET A 3 11.53 -29.47 -3.42
C MET A 3 11.05 -29.56 -4.87
N ASP A 4 9.73 -29.56 -5.05
CA ASP A 4 9.10 -29.50 -6.36
C ASP A 4 9.59 -28.24 -7.10
N ARG A 5 9.83 -28.34 -8.41
CA ARG A 5 10.29 -27.23 -9.25
C ARG A 5 9.39 -26.01 -9.14
N GLN A 6 8.10 -26.22 -8.96
CA GLN A 6 7.12 -25.15 -8.80
C GLN A 6 7.27 -24.44 -7.45
N ALA A 7 7.54 -25.18 -6.36
CA ALA A 7 7.82 -24.61 -5.06
C ALA A 7 9.11 -23.78 -5.06
N GLN A 8 10.15 -24.25 -5.74
CA GLN A 8 11.40 -23.50 -5.92
C GLN A 8 11.21 -22.22 -6.74
N PHE A 9 10.39 -22.27 -7.78
CA PHE A 9 10.06 -21.09 -8.60
C PHE A 9 9.34 -20.04 -7.77
N ARG A 10 8.30 -20.41 -7.01
CA ARG A 10 7.56 -19.51 -6.12
C ARG A 10 8.43 -18.93 -5.00
N ALA A 11 9.28 -19.75 -4.37
CA ALA A 11 10.20 -19.27 -3.34
C ALA A 11 11.17 -18.22 -3.89
N ARG A 12 11.69 -18.43 -5.09
CA ARG A 12 12.57 -17.48 -5.79
C ARG A 12 11.81 -16.19 -6.14
N GLU A 13 10.59 -16.28 -6.61
CA GLU A 13 9.75 -15.12 -6.92
C GLU A 13 9.52 -14.24 -5.69
N VAL A 14 9.23 -14.84 -4.54
CA VAL A 14 9.11 -14.10 -3.27
C VAL A 14 10.39 -13.36 -2.94
N LEU A 15 11.55 -14.02 -3.08
CA LEU A 15 12.85 -13.40 -2.81
C LEU A 15 13.16 -12.26 -3.80
N ILE A 16 12.86 -12.46 -5.09
CA ILE A 16 13.02 -11.41 -6.11
C ILE A 16 12.22 -10.16 -5.72
N PHE A 17 10.97 -10.32 -5.32
CA PHE A 17 10.13 -9.18 -4.93
C PHE A 17 10.62 -8.49 -3.65
N GLN A 18 11.11 -9.26 -2.66
CA GLN A 18 11.67 -8.68 -1.43
C GLN A 18 12.90 -7.83 -1.72
N ILE A 19 13.86 -8.35 -2.47
CA ILE A 19 15.09 -7.64 -2.80
C ILE A 19 14.81 -6.48 -3.76
N ALA A 20 13.90 -6.64 -4.73
CA ALA A 20 13.51 -5.53 -5.61
C ALA A 20 12.87 -4.38 -4.84
N GLU A 21 11.99 -4.65 -3.89
CA GLU A 21 11.38 -3.64 -3.03
C GLU A 21 12.45 -2.95 -2.16
N GLN A 22 13.36 -3.70 -1.56
CA GLN A 22 14.46 -3.14 -0.78
C GLN A 22 15.34 -2.20 -1.61
N LEU A 23 15.84 -2.67 -2.75
CA LEU A 23 16.67 -1.86 -3.66
C LEU A 23 15.93 -0.60 -4.15
N LEU A 24 14.63 -0.72 -4.41
CA LEU A 24 13.78 0.38 -4.82
C LEU A 24 13.65 1.44 -3.72
N LEU A 25 13.49 1.04 -2.46
CA LEU A 25 13.41 1.93 -1.33
C LEU A 25 14.75 2.61 -0.99
N GLU A 26 15.85 1.87 -1.11
CA GLU A 26 17.19 2.37 -0.80
C GLU A 26 17.74 3.30 -1.88
N ASN A 27 17.53 2.97 -3.16
CA ASN A 27 18.20 3.62 -4.28
C ASN A 27 17.23 4.40 -5.20
N GLY A 28 15.94 4.37 -4.88
CA GLY A 28 14.90 4.95 -5.71
C GLY A 28 14.72 4.23 -7.05
N GLU A 29 13.80 4.75 -7.87
CA GLU A 29 13.46 4.13 -9.16
C GLU A 29 14.63 4.15 -10.16
N ALA A 30 15.48 5.18 -10.12
CA ALA A 30 16.64 5.28 -11.00
C ALA A 30 17.75 4.29 -10.62
N GLY A 31 17.99 4.07 -9.32
CA GLY A 31 19.05 3.21 -8.83
C GLY A 31 18.67 1.71 -8.79
N MET A 32 17.38 1.37 -8.68
CA MET A 32 16.94 -0.01 -8.83
C MET A 32 17.03 -0.46 -10.29
N THR A 33 18.07 -1.18 -10.63
CA THR A 33 18.30 -1.74 -11.98
C THR A 33 18.17 -3.26 -11.95
N LEU A 34 17.85 -3.88 -13.10
CA LEU A 34 17.81 -5.34 -13.20
C LEU A 34 19.19 -5.98 -13.02
N ASP A 35 20.25 -5.25 -13.32
CA ASP A 35 21.62 -5.72 -13.10
C ASP A 35 21.96 -5.72 -11.60
N ALA A 36 21.58 -4.66 -10.85
CA ALA A 36 21.73 -4.61 -9.41
C ALA A 36 20.91 -5.71 -8.73
N LEU A 37 19.66 -5.92 -9.16
CA LEU A 37 18.79 -6.97 -8.65
C LEU A 37 19.37 -8.38 -8.90
N ALA A 38 19.90 -8.62 -10.11
CA ALA A 38 20.53 -9.90 -10.46
C ALA A 38 21.79 -10.17 -9.62
N ALA A 39 22.62 -9.13 -9.41
CA ALA A 39 23.83 -9.20 -8.60
C ALA A 39 23.50 -9.51 -7.12
N GLU A 40 22.53 -8.81 -6.54
CA GLU A 40 22.12 -9.01 -5.14
C GLU A 40 21.56 -10.43 -4.88
N LEU A 41 20.93 -11.01 -5.89
CA LEU A 41 20.34 -12.35 -5.81
C LEU A 41 21.30 -13.47 -6.22
N ASP A 42 22.51 -13.15 -6.67
CA ASP A 42 23.45 -14.08 -7.30
C ASP A 42 22.79 -14.89 -8.43
N LEU A 43 22.04 -14.20 -9.29
CA LEU A 43 21.30 -14.78 -10.41
C LEU A 43 21.78 -14.22 -11.75
N ALA A 44 21.77 -15.09 -12.78
CA ALA A 44 21.87 -14.58 -14.13
C ALA A 44 20.65 -13.74 -14.50
N LYS A 45 20.84 -12.60 -15.17
CA LYS A 45 19.77 -11.69 -15.62
C LYS A 45 18.66 -12.41 -16.39
N GLY A 46 19.00 -13.42 -17.23
CA GLY A 46 18.03 -14.25 -17.94
C GLY A 46 17.12 -15.08 -17.02
N THR A 47 17.50 -15.27 -15.75
CA THR A 47 16.64 -15.93 -14.77
C THR A 47 15.55 -14.99 -14.27
N LEU A 48 15.83 -13.70 -14.12
CA LEU A 48 14.83 -12.70 -13.76
C LEU A 48 13.72 -12.59 -14.82
N TYR A 49 14.09 -12.62 -16.10
CA TYR A 49 13.12 -12.55 -17.21
C TYR A 49 12.18 -13.76 -17.33
N LYS A 50 12.37 -14.80 -16.52
CA LYS A 50 11.38 -15.89 -16.35
C LYS A 50 10.26 -15.53 -15.39
N HIS A 51 10.42 -14.47 -14.59
CA HIS A 51 9.47 -14.01 -13.59
C HIS A 51 8.72 -12.74 -14.00
N PHE A 52 9.34 -11.86 -14.81
CA PHE A 52 8.72 -10.64 -15.35
C PHE A 52 9.43 -10.20 -16.64
N GLN A 53 8.72 -9.53 -17.54
CA GLN A 53 9.22 -9.16 -18.87
C GLN A 53 9.94 -7.80 -18.87
N SER A 54 9.61 -6.92 -17.92
CA SER A 54 10.16 -5.57 -17.84
C SER A 54 10.23 -5.07 -16.41
N LYS A 55 10.96 -3.98 -16.19
CA LYS A 55 11.01 -3.27 -14.92
C LYS A 55 9.63 -2.72 -14.52
N ASP A 56 8.86 -2.24 -15.49
CA ASP A 56 7.50 -1.76 -15.26
C ASP A 56 6.55 -2.87 -14.83
N GLU A 57 6.68 -4.07 -15.42
CA GLU A 57 5.96 -5.25 -14.97
C GLU A 57 6.33 -5.64 -13.54
N LEU A 58 7.61 -5.66 -13.19
CA LEU A 58 8.07 -5.91 -11.83
C LEU A 58 7.44 -4.93 -10.83
N TYR A 59 7.42 -3.64 -11.15
CA TYR A 59 6.81 -2.62 -10.29
C TYR A 59 5.31 -2.82 -10.11
N MET A 60 4.59 -3.13 -11.18
CA MET A 60 3.17 -3.45 -11.08
C MET A 60 2.91 -4.68 -10.22
N LEU A 61 3.74 -5.71 -10.32
CA LEU A 61 3.64 -6.90 -9.48
C LEU A 61 3.90 -6.60 -8.00
N LEU A 62 4.84 -5.71 -7.67
CA LEU A 62 5.05 -5.22 -6.29
C LEU A 62 3.81 -4.49 -5.76
N ILE A 63 3.21 -3.61 -6.56
CA ILE A 63 2.00 -2.87 -6.19
C ILE A 63 0.81 -3.84 -6.00
N ILE A 64 0.61 -4.80 -6.91
CA ILE A 64 -0.45 -5.80 -6.80
C ILE A 64 -0.26 -6.67 -5.56
N ARG A 65 0.97 -7.07 -5.25
CA ARG A 65 1.30 -7.83 -4.04
C ARG A 65 0.94 -7.05 -2.77
N ASN A 66 1.27 -5.76 -2.72
CA ASN A 66 0.89 -4.88 -1.62
C ASN A 66 -0.64 -4.79 -1.47
N GLU A 67 -1.37 -4.63 -2.57
CA GLU A 67 -2.84 -4.56 -2.54
C GLU A 67 -3.49 -5.90 -2.12
N ARG A 68 -2.91 -7.03 -2.50
CA ARG A 68 -3.39 -8.35 -2.05
C ARG A 68 -3.20 -8.51 -0.54
N MET A 69 -2.05 -8.09 0.00
CA MET A 69 -1.81 -8.10 1.45
C MET A 69 -2.82 -7.22 2.19
N LEU A 70 -3.12 -6.02 1.68
CA LEU A 70 -4.17 -5.16 2.24
C LEU A 70 -5.56 -5.80 2.17
N LEU A 71 -5.84 -6.55 1.11
CA LEU A 71 -7.08 -7.31 0.99
C LEU A 71 -7.17 -8.44 2.03
N GLU A 72 -6.09 -9.21 2.20
CA GLU A 72 -6.01 -10.27 3.22
C GLU A 72 -6.20 -9.71 4.64
N MET A 73 -5.56 -8.57 4.95
CA MET A 73 -5.71 -7.91 6.25
C MET A 73 -7.16 -7.54 6.58
N ILE A 74 -7.96 -7.14 5.60
CA ILE A 74 -9.35 -6.71 5.83
C ILE A 74 -10.33 -7.89 5.84
N GLN A 75 -9.92 -9.08 5.44
CA GLN A 75 -10.75 -10.29 5.45
C GLN A 75 -10.84 -10.96 6.83
N ASP A 76 -10.06 -10.54 7.80
CA ASP A 76 -10.15 -11.01 9.18
C ASP A 76 -11.44 -10.52 9.82
N THR A 77 -12.42 -11.41 9.94
CA THR A 77 -13.76 -11.09 10.42
C THR A 77 -13.87 -10.99 11.95
N GLU A 78 -12.80 -11.32 12.67
CA GLU A 78 -12.77 -11.24 14.15
C GLU A 78 -12.50 -9.81 14.63
N LYS A 79 -11.91 -8.97 13.79
CA LYS A 79 -11.56 -7.57 14.13
C LYS A 79 -12.69 -6.60 13.87
N ALA A 80 -12.85 -5.64 14.79
CA ALA A 80 -13.76 -4.52 14.60
C ALA A 80 -13.20 -3.49 13.58
N PHE A 81 -14.07 -2.67 12.99
CA PHE A 81 -13.68 -1.64 12.03
C PHE A 81 -12.56 -0.71 12.51
N PRO A 82 -12.55 -0.20 13.78
CA PRO A 82 -11.45 0.63 14.28
C PRO A 82 -10.08 -0.06 14.22
N GLU A 83 -10.02 -1.36 14.47
CA GLU A 83 -8.79 -2.15 14.39
C GLU A 83 -8.32 -2.29 12.95
N HIS A 84 -9.21 -2.60 12.01
CA HIS A 84 -8.90 -2.64 10.58
C HIS A 84 -8.39 -1.30 10.08
N LEU A 85 -9.00 -0.19 10.51
CA LEU A 85 -8.55 1.15 10.17
C LEU A 85 -7.15 1.43 10.70
N ALA A 86 -6.90 1.10 11.97
CA ALA A 86 -5.60 1.28 12.59
C ALA A 86 -4.52 0.45 11.85
N PHE A 87 -4.79 -0.81 11.53
CA PHE A 87 -3.88 -1.65 10.76
C PHE A 87 -3.62 -1.10 9.35
N PHE A 88 -4.66 -0.65 8.64
CA PHE A 88 -4.49 -0.01 7.34
C PHE A 88 -3.58 1.22 7.43
N MET A 89 -3.84 2.13 8.36
CA MET A 89 -3.03 3.33 8.54
C MET A 89 -1.60 2.98 8.95
N LEU A 90 -1.41 2.07 9.92
CA LEU A 90 -0.08 1.63 10.34
C LEU A 90 0.72 1.01 9.20
N HIS A 91 0.09 0.19 8.34
CA HIS A 91 0.74 -0.37 7.16
C HIS A 91 1.35 0.71 6.26
N HIS A 92 0.63 1.83 6.06
CA HIS A 92 1.09 2.94 5.24
C HIS A 92 2.07 3.87 5.97
N LEU A 93 1.89 4.07 7.29
CA LEU A 93 2.63 5.05 8.06
C LEU A 93 3.91 4.50 8.72
N HIS A 94 4.08 3.17 8.82
CA HIS A 94 5.35 2.56 9.25
C HIS A 94 6.43 2.68 8.18
N HIS A 95 6.03 2.58 6.91
CA HIS A 95 6.91 2.71 5.75
C HIS A 95 6.39 3.83 4.82
N PRO A 96 6.43 5.09 5.29
CA PRO A 96 5.86 6.21 4.55
C PRO A 96 6.58 6.45 3.22
N GLU A 97 7.88 6.13 3.14
CA GLU A 97 8.68 6.15 1.91
C GLU A 97 8.12 5.17 0.86
N ARG A 98 7.75 3.96 1.27
CA ARG A 98 7.12 2.97 0.39
C ARG A 98 5.77 3.46 -0.14
N THR A 99 4.95 4.00 0.75
CA THR A 99 3.62 4.52 0.38
C THR A 99 3.73 5.62 -0.67
N ALA A 100 4.63 6.59 -0.47
CA ALA A 100 4.85 7.67 -1.41
C ALA A 100 5.41 7.17 -2.75
N LEU A 101 6.40 6.28 -2.70
CA LEU A 101 7.07 5.75 -3.89
C LEU A 101 6.15 4.89 -4.75
N PHE A 102 5.37 3.99 -4.15
CA PHE A 102 4.42 3.14 -4.88
C PHE A 102 3.34 3.98 -5.56
N HIS A 103 2.85 5.04 -4.91
CA HIS A 103 1.90 5.96 -5.52
C HIS A 103 2.52 6.68 -6.73
N GLN A 104 3.72 7.21 -6.62
CA GLN A 104 4.43 7.88 -7.73
C GLN A 104 4.67 6.94 -8.91
N ILE A 105 5.10 5.70 -8.65
CA ILE A 105 5.33 4.70 -9.69
C ILE A 105 4.01 4.35 -10.39
N GLU A 106 2.94 4.13 -9.64
CA GLU A 106 1.63 3.82 -10.22
C GLU A 106 1.12 4.93 -11.13
N GLU A 107 1.19 6.19 -10.70
CA GLU A 107 0.81 7.36 -11.50
C GLU A 107 1.63 7.44 -12.79
N ARG A 108 2.95 7.25 -12.71
CA ARG A 108 3.80 7.19 -13.89
C ARG A 108 3.39 6.04 -14.83
N LEU A 109 3.23 4.84 -14.30
CA LEU A 109 2.87 3.65 -15.08
C LEU A 109 1.49 3.77 -15.72
N SER A 110 0.55 4.46 -15.09
CA SER A 110 -0.79 4.68 -15.64
C SER A 110 -0.76 5.53 -16.93
N THR A 111 0.25 6.39 -17.07
CA THR A 111 0.40 7.29 -18.23
C THR A 111 1.40 6.81 -19.26
N THR A 112 2.50 6.18 -18.82
CA THR A 112 3.63 5.82 -19.68
C THR A 112 3.87 4.32 -19.82
N GLY A 113 3.24 3.49 -18.99
CA GLY A 113 3.47 2.04 -18.95
C GLY A 113 2.99 1.35 -20.24
N GLN A 114 3.85 0.51 -20.82
CA GLN A 114 3.53 -0.28 -22.01
C GLN A 114 3.48 -1.77 -21.67
N GLY A 115 2.52 -2.48 -22.25
CA GLY A 115 2.41 -3.93 -22.10
C GLY A 115 1.89 -4.42 -20.75
N ILE A 116 1.48 -3.52 -19.84
CA ILE A 116 1.04 -3.83 -18.48
C ILE A 116 -0.45 -3.65 -18.23
N GLN A 117 -1.26 -3.48 -19.27
CA GLN A 117 -2.71 -3.25 -19.18
C GLN A 117 -3.46 -4.37 -18.44
N LEU A 118 -3.03 -5.63 -18.62
CA LEU A 118 -3.59 -6.77 -17.90
C LEU A 118 -3.30 -6.69 -16.39
N LEU A 119 -2.12 -6.21 -16.01
CA LEU A 119 -1.75 -6.01 -14.61
C LEU A 119 -2.55 -4.88 -13.96
N PHE A 120 -2.82 -3.80 -14.68
CA PHE A 120 -3.75 -2.77 -14.21
C PHE A 120 -5.16 -3.32 -13.99
N SER A 121 -5.64 -4.16 -14.91
CA SER A 121 -6.95 -4.83 -14.77
C SER A 121 -6.99 -5.72 -13.52
N GLU A 122 -5.88 -6.43 -13.23
CA GLU A 122 -5.74 -7.23 -12.02
C GLU A 122 -5.70 -6.37 -10.75
N LEU A 123 -4.89 -5.30 -10.74
CA LEU A 123 -4.83 -4.33 -9.65
C LEU A 123 -6.22 -3.78 -9.31
N TYR A 124 -6.96 -3.33 -10.32
CA TYR A 124 -8.32 -2.80 -10.12
C TYR A 124 -9.30 -3.87 -9.63
N LYS A 125 -9.14 -5.12 -10.04
CA LYS A 125 -9.94 -6.23 -9.52
C LYS A 125 -9.72 -6.45 -8.03
N VAL A 126 -8.46 -6.48 -7.58
CA VAL A 126 -8.09 -6.63 -6.17
C VAL A 126 -8.61 -5.44 -5.35
N ARG A 127 -8.37 -4.20 -5.81
CA ARG A 127 -8.87 -2.98 -5.16
C ARG A 127 -10.38 -2.94 -5.05
N ARG A 128 -11.09 -3.32 -6.11
CA ARG A 128 -12.56 -3.36 -6.11
C ARG A 128 -13.08 -4.38 -5.10
N GLN A 129 -12.42 -5.53 -4.95
CA GLN A 129 -12.79 -6.51 -3.95
C GLN A 129 -12.59 -5.95 -2.54
N ARG A 130 -11.44 -5.36 -2.26
CA ARG A 130 -11.13 -4.71 -0.98
C ARG A 130 -12.10 -3.57 -0.67
N LEU A 131 -12.38 -2.72 -1.66
CA LEU A 131 -13.27 -1.58 -1.50
C LEU A 131 -14.72 -2.01 -1.15
N ARG A 132 -15.23 -3.09 -1.72
CA ARG A 132 -16.56 -3.63 -1.38
C ARG A 132 -16.65 -4.05 0.10
N ILE A 133 -15.58 -4.61 0.65
CA ILE A 133 -15.52 -5.02 2.05
C ILE A 133 -15.48 -3.78 2.94
N ILE A 134 -14.56 -2.85 2.66
CA ILE A 134 -14.35 -1.66 3.49
C ILE A 134 -15.57 -0.74 3.50
N ILE A 135 -16.28 -0.59 2.39
CA ILE A 135 -17.52 0.21 2.33
C ILE A 135 -18.54 -0.37 3.30
N ARG A 136 -18.84 -1.67 3.24
CA ARG A 136 -19.82 -2.31 4.12
C ARG A 136 -19.45 -2.21 5.60
N MET A 137 -18.18 -2.42 5.93
CA MET A 137 -17.70 -2.28 7.31
C MET A 137 -17.81 -0.84 7.80
N THR A 138 -17.48 0.13 6.95
CA THR A 138 -17.59 1.56 7.26
C THR A 138 -19.04 1.97 7.46
N GLU A 139 -19.96 1.54 6.59
CA GLU A 139 -21.40 1.78 6.73
C GLU A 139 -21.93 1.28 8.07
N SER A 140 -21.62 0.02 8.41
CA SER A 140 -22.04 -0.57 9.70
C SER A 140 -21.45 0.19 10.89
N TYR A 141 -20.20 0.60 10.80
CA TYR A 141 -19.54 1.36 11.87
C TYR A 141 -20.17 2.74 12.05
N LEU A 142 -20.36 3.51 10.98
CA LEU A 142 -20.96 4.85 11.03
C LEU A 142 -22.40 4.81 11.57
N LEU A 143 -23.19 3.81 11.16
CA LEU A 143 -24.53 3.58 11.70
C LEU A 143 -24.47 3.25 13.20
N GLY A 144 -23.55 2.39 13.61
CA GLY A 144 -23.41 1.98 15.02
C GLY A 144 -23.05 3.11 15.98
N ILE A 145 -22.39 4.17 15.48
CA ILE A 145 -22.03 5.36 16.27
C ILE A 145 -22.96 6.56 16.02
N ASN A 146 -24.06 6.37 15.26
CA ASN A 146 -25.00 7.42 14.87
C ASN A 146 -24.32 8.64 14.19
N SER A 147 -23.32 8.38 13.34
CA SER A 147 -22.62 9.45 12.61
C SER A 147 -23.49 10.01 11.49
N THR A 148 -23.44 11.31 11.30
CA THR A 148 -24.05 12.02 10.15
C THR A 148 -23.18 12.02 8.91
N MET A 149 -21.91 11.59 9.03
CA MET A 149 -20.95 11.55 7.94
C MET A 149 -21.27 10.44 6.94
N THR A 150 -21.21 10.72 5.65
CA THR A 150 -21.40 9.67 4.63
C THR A 150 -20.18 8.74 4.56
N THR A 151 -20.42 7.47 4.21
CA THR A 151 -19.32 6.49 3.98
C THR A 151 -18.29 6.99 2.99
N ARG A 152 -18.75 7.64 1.90
CA ARG A 152 -17.86 8.22 0.89
C ARG A 152 -16.94 9.28 1.49
N ASP A 153 -17.51 10.22 2.22
CA ASP A 153 -16.76 11.37 2.75
C ASP A 153 -15.80 10.93 3.85
N TYR A 154 -16.22 9.96 4.68
CA TYR A 154 -15.33 9.38 5.67
C TYR A 154 -14.15 8.64 5.04
N LEU A 155 -14.37 7.75 4.07
CA LEU A 155 -13.30 7.04 3.37
C LEU A 155 -12.37 7.99 2.61
N ALA A 156 -12.91 9.01 1.94
CA ALA A 156 -12.10 10.03 1.28
C ALA A 156 -11.20 10.77 2.27
N SER A 157 -11.73 11.12 3.44
CA SER A 157 -10.96 11.76 4.51
C SER A 157 -9.86 10.85 5.07
N ILE A 158 -10.16 9.56 5.29
CA ILE A 158 -9.18 8.58 5.75
C ILE A 158 -8.04 8.42 4.75
N TRP A 159 -8.33 8.28 3.46
CA TRP A 159 -7.29 8.18 2.44
C TRP A 159 -6.45 9.44 2.34
N SER A 160 -7.08 10.61 2.33
CA SER A 160 -6.37 11.90 2.31
C SER A 160 -5.47 12.06 3.53
N LEU A 161 -5.97 11.72 4.72
CA LEU A 161 -5.20 11.78 5.96
C LEU A 161 -4.02 10.78 5.91
N THR A 162 -4.25 9.55 5.48
CA THR A 162 -3.20 8.51 5.45
C THR A 162 -2.08 8.86 4.47
N TYR A 163 -2.43 9.25 3.24
CA TYR A 163 -1.41 9.59 2.24
C TYR A 163 -0.72 10.92 2.54
N GLY A 164 -1.46 11.93 3.01
CA GLY A 164 -0.88 13.19 3.48
C GLY A 164 0.06 12.98 4.68
N ALA A 165 -0.33 12.17 5.64
CA ALA A 165 0.49 11.78 6.77
C ALA A 165 1.77 11.05 6.33
N ALA A 166 1.68 10.13 5.37
CA ALA A 166 2.87 9.45 4.82
C ALA A 166 3.87 10.43 4.21
N VAL A 167 3.39 11.43 3.46
CA VAL A 167 4.26 12.49 2.90
C VAL A 167 4.92 13.31 4.01
N ILE A 168 4.19 13.70 5.05
CA ILE A 168 4.70 14.45 6.20
C ILE A 168 5.73 13.61 6.98
N LEU A 169 5.43 12.34 7.25
CA LEU A 169 6.34 11.43 7.96
C LEU A 169 7.62 11.13 7.17
N ASN A 170 7.58 11.23 5.83
CA ASN A 170 8.76 11.06 4.99
C ASN A 170 9.58 12.34 4.81
N SER A 171 9.07 13.49 5.26
CA SER A 171 9.74 14.79 5.10
C SER A 171 10.69 15.09 6.26
N SER A 172 11.98 15.24 5.96
CA SER A 172 12.98 15.67 6.95
C SER A 172 12.70 17.06 7.53
N PHE A 173 12.04 17.94 6.78
CA PHE A 173 11.63 19.26 7.21
C PHE A 173 10.59 19.17 8.33
N TYR A 174 9.48 18.48 8.06
CA TYR A 174 8.38 18.38 9.03
C TYR A 174 8.76 17.61 10.30
N GLN A 175 9.65 16.63 10.22
CA GLN A 175 10.14 15.87 11.38
C GLN A 175 10.81 16.77 12.43
N ARG A 176 11.37 17.90 12.03
CA ARG A 176 12.02 18.85 12.97
C ARG A 176 10.99 19.66 13.80
N TYR A 177 9.78 19.83 13.31
CA TYR A 177 8.77 20.74 13.88
C TYR A 177 7.58 20.01 14.51
N LEU A 178 7.23 18.83 14.03
CA LEU A 178 6.00 18.15 14.41
C LEU A 178 6.18 17.03 15.45
N GLY A 179 7.41 16.74 15.82
CA GLY A 179 7.71 15.71 16.84
C GLY A 179 8.06 14.35 16.25
N SER A 180 8.05 13.31 17.09
CA SER A 180 8.47 11.97 16.67
C SER A 180 7.48 11.31 15.71
N ARG A 181 7.99 10.45 14.83
CA ARG A 181 7.15 9.68 13.91
C ARG A 181 6.12 8.82 14.64
N ASP A 182 6.48 8.24 15.77
CA ASP A 182 5.58 7.37 16.54
C ASP A 182 4.42 8.16 17.16
N THR A 183 4.71 9.31 17.76
CA THR A 183 3.68 10.22 18.29
C THR A 183 2.71 10.66 17.18
N LEU A 184 3.24 11.02 16.02
CA LEU A 184 2.41 11.45 14.88
C LEU A 184 1.55 10.31 14.32
N ARG A 185 2.08 9.07 14.24
CA ARG A 185 1.28 7.90 13.79
C ARG A 185 0.07 7.69 14.70
N VAL A 186 0.28 7.70 16.01
CA VAL A 186 -0.82 7.56 16.98
C VAL A 186 -1.84 8.69 16.81
N ALA A 187 -1.38 9.94 16.74
CA ALA A 187 -2.26 11.09 16.57
C ALA A 187 -3.11 11.02 15.30
N TYR A 188 -2.54 10.61 14.17
CA TYR A 188 -3.29 10.45 12.91
C TYR A 188 -4.36 9.36 12.98
N ILE A 189 -4.07 8.23 13.66
CA ILE A 189 -5.05 7.16 13.85
C ILE A 189 -6.18 7.64 14.76
N GLU A 190 -5.86 8.31 15.86
CA GLU A 190 -6.85 8.87 16.79
C GLU A 190 -7.73 9.90 16.11
N GLN A 191 -7.16 10.80 15.29
CA GLN A 191 -7.90 11.77 14.49
C GLN A 191 -8.84 11.06 13.49
N ALA A 192 -8.37 10.02 12.80
CA ALA A 192 -9.18 9.24 11.88
C ALA A 192 -10.39 8.60 12.57
N LEU A 193 -10.21 8.06 13.77
CA LEU A 193 -11.29 7.46 14.57
C LEU A 193 -12.23 8.48 15.21
N ALA A 194 -11.74 9.68 15.48
CA ALA A 194 -12.53 10.78 16.05
C ALA A 194 -13.39 11.50 14.99
N LEU A 195 -12.91 11.56 13.74
CA LEU A 195 -13.49 12.33 12.67
C LEU A 195 -15.01 12.15 12.50
N PRO A 196 -15.58 10.93 12.48
CA PRO A 196 -17.02 10.74 12.27
C PRO A 196 -17.88 11.12 13.49
N LYS A 197 -17.26 11.46 14.62
CA LYS A 197 -17.92 11.89 15.87
C LYS A 197 -17.91 13.41 16.05
N LEU A 198 -17.04 14.12 15.31
CA LEU A 198 -16.77 15.56 15.50
C LEU A 198 -17.56 16.46 14.57
N LEU A 199 -18.15 15.93 13.51
CA LEU A 199 -18.85 16.75 12.53
C LEU A 199 -20.33 16.88 12.88
N GLU A 200 -20.68 17.87 13.67
CA GLU A 200 -21.96 18.57 13.44
C GLU A 200 -21.88 19.28 12.08
N PRO A 201 -22.96 19.31 11.28
CA PRO A 201 -22.92 19.96 9.97
C PRO A 201 -22.55 21.45 10.15
N VAL A 202 -21.34 21.83 9.71
CA VAL A 202 -20.81 23.19 9.83
C VAL A 202 -21.41 24.15 8.80
N LEU A 203 -22.18 23.64 7.84
CA LEU A 203 -22.84 24.46 6.81
C LEU A 203 -24.29 24.00 6.60
N PRO A 204 -25.23 24.94 6.49
CA PRO A 204 -26.63 24.64 6.20
C PRO A 204 -26.81 24.08 4.78
#